data_aaf89a3eda7f3627f912a817271e428f
#
_entry.id   aaf89a3eda7f3627f912a817271e428f
#
_cell.length_a   1.000
_cell.length_b   1.000
_cell.length_c   1.000
_cell.angle_alpha   90.00
_cell.angle_beta   90.00
_cell.angle_gamma   90.00
#
_symmetry.space_group_name_H-M   'P 1'
#
loop_
_entity.id
_entity.type
_entity.pdbx_description
1 polymer ?
#
loop_
_entity_poly.entity_id
_entity_poly.type
_entity_poly.pdbx_seq_one_letter_code
_entity_poly.pdbx_strand_id
1 'polypeptide(L)'
;MPSRALKRSPLTLRWSALRRWFAKGRPANAGHDANAQSIRDYFRHKALGQGYTLSHSQQRVIDCMAQQASLLFGANPQTPPSLYLHGAVGRGKSWLLDGFFQALPTAQKQRVHFHEFFARLHQGMFNHRQHDEALGVTLDQLLDDCRVLCFDEFHVHDIGDAMLITRLFKALFQRGILLLVTSNYPPEGLLPNPLYHARFKPVIDLINARMQVMEVGGPHDYRSHPSNHAHQLFTQGHYVWPATPTQRQSLNLPPEGVPAIALPVGSRHVQARLCEGRRVAFTFNDVCEQPTAVMDYLELCRRFDQWIIDDLPELDECSMAAQQRFINLIDVLYDQDKHLTLLSRLPLREALGGNAIDLARTRSRLGQLQEVH
;
A
#
# COMPACT_ATOMS: atom_id res chain seq x y z
N MET A 1 13.84 -16.01 49.48
CA MET A 1 14.33 -15.43 48.20
C MET A 1 13.23 -14.60 47.60
N PRO A 2 13.37 -13.28 47.39
CA PRO A 2 12.29 -12.42 47.01
C PRO A 2 12.16 -12.35 45.45
N SER A 3 10.91 -12.37 45.04
CA SER A 3 10.39 -12.20 43.67
C SER A 3 10.81 -10.86 43.06
N ARG A 4 11.43 -10.88 41.88
CA ARG A 4 11.74 -9.68 41.09
C ARG A 4 10.49 -9.12 40.44
N ALA A 5 10.02 -7.99 40.92
CA ALA A 5 9.01 -7.18 40.28
C ALA A 5 9.56 -6.57 38.96
N LEU A 6 8.95 -6.90 37.83
CA LEU A 6 9.21 -6.27 36.54
C LEU A 6 8.75 -4.80 36.58
N LYS A 7 9.68 -3.88 36.44
CA LYS A 7 9.42 -2.44 36.28
C LYS A 7 8.69 -2.22 34.96
N ARG A 8 7.42 -1.85 35.02
CA ARG A 8 6.64 -1.38 33.85
C ARG A 8 7.21 -0.06 33.34
N SER A 9 7.46 0.04 32.03
CA SER A 9 8.02 1.22 31.40
C SER A 9 7.05 2.42 31.46
N PRO A 10 7.53 3.67 31.55
CA PRO A 10 6.68 4.86 31.69
C PRO A 10 5.78 5.15 30.48
N LEU A 11 5.99 4.48 29.32
CA LEU A 11 5.17 4.64 28.12
C LEU A 11 3.78 3.99 28.23
N THR A 12 3.64 2.87 28.97
CA THR A 12 2.36 2.18 29.12
C THR A 12 1.37 2.93 30.01
N LEU A 13 1.86 3.78 30.92
CA LEU A 13 1.02 4.58 31.82
C LEU A 13 0.38 5.80 31.11
N ARG A 14 1.02 6.35 30.08
CA ARG A 14 0.45 7.48 29.29
C ARG A 14 -0.71 7.05 28.39
N TRP A 15 -0.68 5.84 27.83
CA TRP A 15 -1.75 5.32 26.97
C TRP A 15 -3.02 4.95 27.76
N SER A 16 -2.88 4.50 28.99
CA SER A 16 -4.04 4.17 29.84
C SER A 16 -4.79 5.42 30.33
N ALA A 17 -4.11 6.56 30.46
CA ALA A 17 -4.73 7.84 30.81
C ALA A 17 -5.54 8.42 29.65
N LEU A 18 -5.03 8.32 28.41
CA LEU A 18 -5.75 8.71 27.19
C LEU A 18 -7.00 7.85 26.96
N ARG A 19 -6.93 6.52 27.15
CA ARG A 19 -8.11 5.64 27.05
C ARG A 19 -9.19 5.97 28.10
N ARG A 20 -8.82 6.36 29.31
CA ARG A 20 -9.78 6.76 30.36
C ARG A 20 -10.46 8.10 30.07
N TRP A 21 -9.81 9.00 29.35
CA TRP A 21 -10.40 10.29 28.96
C TRP A 21 -11.49 10.11 27.89
N PHE A 22 -11.34 9.15 26.98
CA PHE A 22 -12.35 8.81 25.97
C PHE A 22 -13.49 7.90 26.50
N ALA A 23 -13.30 7.21 27.61
CA ALA A 23 -14.29 6.30 28.19
C ALA A 23 -15.35 6.98 29.10
N LYS A 24 -15.15 8.28 29.43
CA LYS A 24 -16.19 9.05 30.16
C LYS A 24 -17.19 9.56 29.13
N GLY A 25 -18.36 8.91 29.07
CA GLY A 25 -19.49 9.27 28.22
C GLY A 25 -19.81 10.77 28.31
N ARG A 26 -19.67 11.49 27.19
CA ARG A 26 -20.18 12.84 27.02
C ARG A 26 -21.70 12.81 26.91
N PRO A 27 -22.41 13.81 27.45
CA PRO A 27 -23.85 13.91 27.27
C PRO A 27 -24.21 14.06 25.79
N ALA A 28 -25.33 13.46 25.38
CA ALA A 28 -25.81 13.30 24.00
C ALA A 28 -26.11 14.63 23.23
N ASN A 29 -25.85 15.78 23.79
CA ASN A 29 -26.19 17.12 23.24
C ASN A 29 -24.98 18.04 22.94
N ALA A 30 -23.76 17.53 22.84
CA ALA A 30 -22.63 18.33 22.36
C ALA A 30 -22.60 18.26 20.82
N GLY A 31 -23.07 19.33 20.16
CA GLY A 31 -23.34 19.44 18.74
C GLY A 31 -22.16 19.11 17.80
N HIS A 32 -22.41 19.26 16.50
CA HIS A 32 -21.50 19.01 15.37
C HIS A 32 -20.05 19.46 15.59
N ASP A 33 -19.84 20.57 16.33
CA ASP A 33 -18.52 21.15 16.59
C ASP A 33 -17.63 20.29 17.52
N ALA A 34 -18.21 19.51 18.43
CA ALA A 34 -17.44 18.77 19.42
C ALA A 34 -16.66 17.58 18.82
N ASN A 35 -17.26 16.87 17.86
CA ASN A 35 -16.59 15.74 17.18
C ASN A 35 -15.50 16.28 16.25
N ALA A 36 -15.78 17.35 15.50
CA ALA A 36 -14.80 17.99 14.63
C ALA A 36 -13.60 18.52 15.43
N GLN A 37 -13.87 19.20 16.54
CA GLN A 37 -12.81 19.73 17.39
C GLN A 37 -11.97 18.62 18.04
N SER A 38 -12.59 17.52 18.46
CA SER A 38 -11.89 16.37 19.03
C SER A 38 -10.89 15.76 18.03
N ILE A 39 -11.24 15.67 16.75
CA ILE A 39 -10.34 15.16 15.69
C ILE A 39 -9.17 16.13 15.48
N ARG A 40 -9.45 17.45 15.36
CA ARG A 40 -8.37 18.45 15.22
C ARG A 40 -7.40 18.42 16.40
N ASP A 41 -7.92 18.32 17.62
CA ASP A 41 -7.11 18.26 18.83
C ASP A 41 -6.28 16.98 18.89
N TYR A 42 -6.85 15.84 18.48
CA TYR A 42 -6.12 14.58 18.37
C TYR A 42 -4.90 14.73 17.44
N PHE A 43 -5.09 15.26 16.23
CA PHE A 43 -4.00 15.45 15.28
C PHE A 43 -2.95 16.47 15.78
N ARG A 44 -3.38 17.54 16.43
CA ARG A 44 -2.47 18.52 17.05
C ARG A 44 -1.59 17.86 18.11
N HIS A 45 -2.17 17.08 19.01
CA HIS A 45 -1.43 16.37 20.04
C HIS A 45 -0.52 15.28 19.45
N LYS A 46 -1.01 14.55 18.45
CA LYS A 46 -0.21 13.52 17.73
C LYS A 46 1.02 14.15 17.06
N ALA A 47 0.84 15.29 16.38
CA ALA A 47 1.94 16.01 15.72
C ALA A 47 2.96 16.54 16.74
N LEU A 48 2.48 17.22 17.79
CA LEU A 48 3.35 17.74 18.87
C LEU A 48 4.13 16.62 19.57
N GLY A 49 3.46 15.50 19.87
CA GLY A 49 4.08 14.36 20.52
C GLY A 49 5.17 13.67 19.69
N GLN A 50 5.18 13.88 18.39
CA GLN A 50 6.14 13.34 17.42
C GLN A 50 7.13 14.39 16.90
N GLY A 51 7.03 15.64 17.37
CA GLY A 51 7.88 16.74 16.89
C GLY A 51 7.60 17.15 15.44
N TYR A 52 6.39 16.90 14.92
CA TYR A 52 6.02 17.22 13.55
C TYR A 52 5.32 18.59 13.44
N THR A 53 5.66 19.31 12.37
CA THR A 53 4.92 20.50 11.95
C THR A 53 4.01 20.11 10.78
N LEU A 54 2.70 20.30 10.94
CA LEU A 54 1.72 20.01 9.90
C LEU A 54 1.88 20.97 8.72
N SER A 55 1.94 20.43 7.51
CA SER A 55 1.89 21.24 6.29
C SER A 55 0.49 21.83 6.09
N HIS A 56 0.38 22.86 5.25
CA HIS A 56 -0.92 23.47 4.91
C HIS A 56 -1.88 22.45 4.25
N SER A 57 -1.36 21.56 3.40
CA SER A 57 -2.17 20.49 2.78
C SER A 57 -2.67 19.47 3.80
N GLN A 58 -1.82 19.04 4.74
CA GLN A 58 -2.25 18.16 5.83
C GLN A 58 -3.30 18.79 6.72
N GLN A 59 -3.14 20.07 7.03
CA GLN A 59 -4.13 20.82 7.83
C GLN A 59 -5.50 20.84 7.14
N ARG A 60 -5.55 21.14 5.84
CA ARG A 60 -6.80 21.10 5.05
C ARG A 60 -7.44 19.70 5.06
N VAL A 61 -6.63 18.63 4.94
CA VAL A 61 -7.13 17.26 5.01
C VAL A 61 -7.70 16.95 6.39
N ILE A 62 -7.02 17.35 7.47
CA ILE A 62 -7.50 17.18 8.85
C ILE A 62 -8.83 17.93 9.06
N ASP A 63 -8.96 19.14 8.56
CA ASP A 63 -10.20 19.92 8.65
C ASP A 63 -11.35 19.25 7.91
N CYS A 64 -11.07 18.71 6.71
CA CYS A 64 -12.04 17.93 5.95
C CYS A 64 -12.45 16.66 6.71
N MET A 65 -11.52 15.87 7.22
CA MET A 65 -11.78 14.67 8.04
C MET A 65 -12.63 15.01 9.27
N ALA A 66 -12.33 16.11 9.95
CA ALA A 66 -13.07 16.58 11.10
C ALA A 66 -14.53 16.92 10.74
N GLN A 67 -14.73 17.56 9.58
CA GLN A 67 -16.07 17.87 9.09
C GLN A 67 -16.84 16.59 8.72
N GLN A 68 -16.20 15.61 8.03
CA GLN A 68 -16.82 14.35 7.69
C GLN A 68 -17.28 13.58 8.93
N ALA A 69 -16.44 13.52 9.96
CA ALA A 69 -16.81 12.88 11.22
C ALA A 69 -17.96 13.59 11.93
N SER A 70 -17.98 14.91 11.87
CA SER A 70 -19.08 15.71 12.43
C SER A 70 -20.41 15.43 11.72
N LEU A 71 -20.40 15.30 10.39
CA LEU A 71 -21.58 14.92 9.60
C LEU A 71 -22.05 13.49 9.91
N LEU A 72 -21.11 12.54 10.03
CA LEU A 72 -21.44 11.13 10.23
C LEU A 72 -21.91 10.80 11.65
N PHE A 73 -21.37 11.49 12.66
CA PHE A 73 -21.59 11.20 14.09
C PHE A 73 -22.25 12.38 14.85
N GLY A 74 -22.69 13.40 14.15
CA GLY A 74 -23.39 14.55 14.75
C GLY A 74 -24.83 14.28 15.14
N ALA A 75 -25.54 15.31 15.59
CA ALA A 75 -26.94 15.21 16.05
C ALA A 75 -27.93 14.78 14.94
N ASN A 76 -27.63 15.15 13.70
CA ASN A 76 -28.39 14.71 12.51
C ASN A 76 -27.43 13.98 11.56
N PRO A 77 -27.20 12.67 11.78
CA PRO A 77 -26.23 11.92 10.99
C PRO A 77 -26.57 11.91 9.51
N GLN A 78 -25.58 12.24 8.68
CA GLN A 78 -25.64 12.18 7.23
C GLN A 78 -24.43 11.39 6.72
N THR A 79 -24.58 10.69 5.61
CA THR A 79 -23.43 10.07 4.96
C THR A 79 -22.67 11.15 4.18
N PRO A 80 -21.48 11.57 4.66
CA PRO A 80 -20.70 12.59 3.96
C PRO A 80 -20.05 11.99 2.70
N PRO A 81 -19.56 12.83 1.77
CA PRO A 81 -18.69 12.37 0.68
C PRO A 81 -17.48 11.61 1.23
N SER A 82 -17.12 10.52 0.59
CA SER A 82 -15.91 9.77 0.90
C SER A 82 -14.65 10.58 0.57
N LEU A 83 -13.47 10.16 1.05
CA LEU A 83 -12.21 10.87 0.86
C LEU A 83 -11.22 10.02 0.07
N TYR A 84 -10.59 10.64 -0.93
CA TYR A 84 -9.48 10.07 -1.67
C TYR A 84 -8.24 10.96 -1.47
N LEU A 85 -7.25 10.46 -0.72
CA LEU A 85 -6.02 11.18 -0.43
C LEU A 85 -4.90 10.66 -1.34
N HIS A 86 -4.30 11.55 -2.12
CA HIS A 86 -3.18 11.16 -2.97
C HIS A 86 -1.95 12.06 -2.77
N GLY A 87 -0.82 11.61 -3.28
CA GLY A 87 0.43 12.36 -3.23
C GLY A 87 1.64 11.43 -3.16
N ALA A 88 2.83 11.99 -3.33
CA ALA A 88 4.06 11.22 -3.33
C ALA A 88 4.25 10.41 -2.03
N VAL A 89 5.08 9.40 -2.10
CA VAL A 89 5.49 8.61 -0.93
C VAL A 89 6.14 9.53 0.12
N GLY A 90 5.96 9.23 1.41
CA GLY A 90 6.54 10.04 2.49
C GLY A 90 5.74 11.29 2.90
N ARG A 91 4.66 11.65 2.22
CA ARG A 91 3.88 12.86 2.51
C ARG A 91 2.92 12.73 3.71
N GLY A 92 2.92 11.58 4.40
CA GLY A 92 2.11 11.39 5.61
C GLY A 92 0.67 10.94 5.36
N LYS A 93 0.34 10.38 4.17
CA LYS A 93 -1.01 9.87 3.88
C LYS A 93 -1.46 8.81 4.87
N SER A 94 -0.65 7.77 5.09
CA SER A 94 -0.96 6.71 6.07
C SER A 94 -0.98 7.23 7.50
N TRP A 95 -0.16 8.25 7.84
CA TRP A 95 -0.19 8.92 9.13
C TRP A 95 -1.51 9.66 9.37
N LEU A 96 -2.04 10.33 8.34
CA LEU A 96 -3.35 10.99 8.36
C LEU A 96 -4.48 9.96 8.48
N LEU A 97 -4.45 8.91 7.65
CA LEU A 97 -5.43 7.82 7.70
C LEU A 97 -5.46 7.15 9.08
N ASP A 98 -4.29 6.79 9.62
CA ASP A 98 -4.17 6.21 10.96
C ASP A 98 -4.71 7.15 12.04
N GLY A 99 -4.32 8.42 11.98
CA GLY A 99 -4.80 9.43 12.92
C GLY A 99 -6.31 9.59 12.90
N PHE A 100 -6.92 9.65 11.73
CA PHE A 100 -8.36 9.70 11.58
C PHE A 100 -9.03 8.44 12.12
N PHE A 101 -8.55 7.27 11.73
CA PHE A 101 -9.06 5.99 12.22
C PHE A 101 -9.04 5.91 13.76
N GLN A 102 -7.96 6.35 14.40
CA GLN A 102 -7.84 6.34 15.86
C GLN A 102 -8.76 7.36 16.53
N ALA A 103 -8.89 8.56 15.94
CA ALA A 103 -9.68 9.65 16.51
C ALA A 103 -11.20 9.48 16.40
N LEU A 104 -11.67 8.63 15.47
CA LEU A 104 -13.11 8.40 15.29
C LEU A 104 -13.77 7.78 16.53
N PRO A 105 -14.92 8.33 17.01
CA PRO A 105 -15.58 7.90 18.22
C PRO A 105 -16.52 6.69 18.01
N THR A 106 -16.10 5.70 17.24
CA THR A 106 -16.90 4.50 16.93
C THR A 106 -16.04 3.24 16.92
N ALA A 107 -16.65 2.11 17.25
CA ALA A 107 -16.10 0.78 17.03
C ALA A 107 -16.41 0.23 15.62
N GLN A 108 -17.44 0.78 14.94
CA GLN A 108 -17.91 0.36 13.61
C GLN A 108 -17.01 0.89 12.50
N LYS A 109 -15.72 0.63 12.61
CA LYS A 109 -14.69 1.09 11.67
C LYS A 109 -13.68 0.00 11.39
N GLN A 110 -13.23 -0.08 10.15
CA GLN A 110 -12.18 -1.01 9.72
C GLN A 110 -11.07 -0.26 8.99
N ARG A 111 -9.83 -0.68 9.19
CA ARG A 111 -8.66 -0.26 8.43
C ARG A 111 -7.95 -1.49 7.90
N VAL A 112 -7.76 -1.52 6.60
CA VAL A 112 -7.11 -2.62 5.90
C VAL A 112 -6.27 -2.09 4.75
N HIS A 113 -5.24 -2.81 4.34
CA HIS A 113 -4.59 -2.56 3.06
C HIS A 113 -5.53 -2.99 1.94
N PHE A 114 -5.65 -2.15 0.90
CA PHE A 114 -6.59 -2.41 -0.19
C PHE A 114 -6.40 -3.80 -0.81
N HIS A 115 -5.15 -4.20 -1.07
CA HIS A 115 -4.86 -5.51 -1.66
C HIS A 115 -5.27 -6.68 -0.77
N GLU A 116 -5.11 -6.55 0.55
CA GLU A 116 -5.54 -7.60 1.49
C GLU A 116 -7.06 -7.75 1.48
N PHE A 117 -7.78 -6.62 1.54
CA PHE A 117 -9.23 -6.63 1.44
C PHE A 117 -9.69 -7.23 0.11
N PHE A 118 -9.06 -6.84 -0.99
CA PHE A 118 -9.41 -7.29 -2.33
C PHE A 118 -9.15 -8.78 -2.53
N ALA A 119 -8.07 -9.33 -1.98
CA ALA A 119 -7.81 -10.76 -1.96
C ALA A 119 -8.89 -11.54 -1.18
N ARG A 120 -9.28 -11.04 0.00
CA ARG A 120 -10.37 -11.63 0.80
C ARG A 120 -11.71 -11.55 0.08
N LEU A 121 -11.96 -10.46 -0.66
CA LEU A 121 -13.14 -10.28 -1.49
C LEU A 121 -13.19 -11.34 -2.61
N HIS A 122 -12.09 -11.53 -3.35
CA HIS A 122 -11.99 -12.55 -4.38
C HIS A 122 -12.24 -13.96 -3.81
N GLN A 123 -11.59 -14.29 -2.69
CA GLN A 123 -11.78 -15.60 -2.03
C GLN A 123 -13.23 -15.81 -1.58
N GLY A 124 -13.84 -14.78 -0.98
CA GLY A 124 -15.24 -14.85 -0.56
C GLY A 124 -16.20 -15.03 -1.73
N MET A 125 -16.00 -14.25 -2.81
CA MET A 125 -16.81 -14.40 -4.04
C MET A 125 -16.64 -15.79 -4.67
N PHE A 126 -15.44 -16.35 -4.67
CA PHE A 126 -15.21 -17.73 -5.15
C PHE A 126 -15.95 -18.75 -4.31
N ASN A 127 -15.96 -18.60 -2.98
CA ASN A 127 -16.70 -19.49 -2.07
C ASN A 127 -18.22 -19.38 -2.28
N HIS A 128 -18.72 -18.21 -2.66
CA HIS A 128 -20.12 -17.93 -2.90
C HIS A 128 -20.51 -17.91 -4.40
N ARG A 129 -19.70 -18.48 -5.29
CA ARG A 129 -19.90 -18.44 -6.75
C ARG A 129 -21.24 -19.01 -7.27
N GLN A 130 -21.94 -19.78 -6.44
CA GLN A 130 -23.25 -20.33 -6.75
C GLN A 130 -24.41 -19.37 -6.42
N HIS A 131 -24.12 -18.23 -5.79
CA HIS A 131 -25.11 -17.19 -5.48
C HIS A 131 -25.04 -16.07 -6.54
N ASP A 132 -26.18 -15.65 -7.05
CA ASP A 132 -26.25 -14.54 -8.02
C ASP A 132 -25.67 -13.23 -7.45
N GLU A 133 -25.75 -13.05 -6.12
CA GLU A 133 -25.24 -11.89 -5.38
C GLU A 133 -23.97 -12.20 -4.59
N ALA A 134 -23.06 -13.00 -5.12
CA ALA A 134 -21.82 -13.38 -4.43
C ALA A 134 -21.04 -12.19 -3.83
N LEU A 135 -21.01 -11.04 -4.53
CA LEU A 135 -20.40 -9.81 -4.04
C LEU A 135 -21.10 -9.28 -2.79
N GLY A 136 -22.44 -9.22 -2.81
CA GLY A 136 -23.24 -8.72 -1.70
C GLY A 136 -23.02 -9.55 -0.44
N VAL A 137 -23.17 -10.86 -0.57
CA VAL A 137 -22.96 -11.82 0.55
C VAL A 137 -21.54 -11.72 1.12
N THR A 138 -20.54 -11.62 0.24
CA THR A 138 -19.15 -11.50 0.69
C THR A 138 -18.90 -10.18 1.42
N LEU A 139 -19.46 -9.08 0.93
CA LEU A 139 -19.33 -7.78 1.60
C LEU A 139 -20.02 -7.74 2.95
N ASP A 140 -21.19 -8.39 3.09
CA ASP A 140 -21.88 -8.48 4.37
C ASP A 140 -21.04 -9.23 5.41
N GLN A 141 -20.30 -10.28 5.00
CA GLN A 141 -19.37 -10.99 5.88
C GLN A 141 -18.10 -10.21 6.22
N LEU A 142 -17.56 -9.42 5.25
CA LEU A 142 -16.32 -8.70 5.44
C LEU A 142 -16.50 -7.37 6.21
N LEU A 143 -17.69 -6.78 6.14
CA LEU A 143 -17.95 -5.41 6.59
C LEU A 143 -19.02 -5.33 7.69
N ASP A 144 -19.31 -6.43 8.36
CA ASP A 144 -20.31 -6.52 9.44
C ASP A 144 -20.35 -5.22 10.26
N ASP A 145 -21.52 -4.53 10.27
CA ASP A 145 -21.76 -3.25 10.95
C ASP A 145 -20.75 -2.10 10.64
N CYS A 146 -19.90 -2.22 9.63
CA CYS A 146 -18.90 -1.21 9.30
C CYS A 146 -19.53 0.08 8.76
N ARG A 147 -19.27 1.21 9.42
CA ARG A 147 -19.70 2.55 8.99
C ARG A 147 -18.57 3.36 8.36
N VAL A 148 -17.33 3.05 8.72
CA VAL A 148 -16.14 3.74 8.19
C VAL A 148 -15.12 2.70 7.76
N LEU A 149 -14.73 2.73 6.49
CA LEU A 149 -13.74 1.84 5.90
C LEU A 149 -12.55 2.66 5.42
N CYS A 150 -11.36 2.34 5.94
CA CYS A 150 -10.11 2.97 5.56
C CYS A 150 -9.29 1.99 4.72
N PHE A 151 -9.07 2.32 3.46
CA PHE A 151 -8.16 1.62 2.57
C PHE A 151 -6.81 2.33 2.51
N ASP A 152 -5.78 1.68 3.00
CA ASP A 152 -4.41 2.16 2.82
C ASP A 152 -3.80 1.56 1.54
N GLU A 153 -2.94 2.33 0.87
CA GLU A 153 -2.21 1.91 -0.33
C GLU A 153 -3.11 1.40 -1.48
N PHE A 154 -4.08 2.21 -1.87
CA PHE A 154 -4.91 1.89 -3.02
C PHE A 154 -4.10 2.01 -4.32
N HIS A 155 -3.85 0.88 -4.93
CA HIS A 155 -3.22 0.74 -6.24
C HIS A 155 -3.99 -0.26 -7.08
N VAL A 156 -3.98 -0.06 -8.39
CA VAL A 156 -4.57 -0.99 -9.35
C VAL A 156 -3.51 -1.34 -10.38
N HIS A 157 -3.18 -2.62 -10.45
CA HIS A 157 -2.13 -3.11 -11.33
C HIS A 157 -2.68 -3.96 -12.49
N ASP A 158 -3.90 -4.48 -12.36
CA ASP A 158 -4.53 -5.33 -13.36
C ASP A 158 -5.87 -4.76 -13.82
N ILE A 159 -6.06 -4.73 -15.12
CA ILE A 159 -7.33 -4.31 -15.74
C ILE A 159 -8.46 -5.30 -15.43
N GLY A 160 -8.16 -6.58 -15.20
CA GLY A 160 -9.16 -7.58 -14.83
C GLY A 160 -9.92 -7.22 -13.55
N ASP A 161 -9.27 -6.46 -12.66
CA ASP A 161 -9.85 -6.02 -11.40
C ASP A 161 -10.77 -4.78 -11.54
N ALA A 162 -10.69 -4.04 -12.64
CA ALA A 162 -11.40 -2.77 -12.82
C ALA A 162 -12.92 -2.89 -12.66
N MET A 163 -13.51 -3.93 -13.25
CA MET A 163 -14.95 -4.16 -13.15
C MET A 163 -15.37 -4.49 -11.72
N LEU A 164 -14.58 -5.31 -11.04
CA LEU A 164 -14.86 -5.69 -9.65
C LEU A 164 -14.67 -4.50 -8.71
N ILE A 165 -13.64 -3.67 -8.92
CA ILE A 165 -13.44 -2.43 -8.15
C ILE A 165 -14.61 -1.47 -8.35
N THR A 166 -15.10 -1.32 -9.57
CA THR A 166 -16.30 -0.50 -9.85
C THR A 166 -17.52 -1.01 -9.08
N ARG A 167 -17.75 -2.32 -9.10
CA ARG A 167 -18.86 -2.94 -8.36
C ARG A 167 -18.69 -2.80 -6.84
N LEU A 168 -17.47 -3.00 -6.35
CA LEU A 168 -17.11 -2.83 -4.93
C LEU A 168 -17.43 -1.40 -4.47
N PHE A 169 -16.90 -0.37 -5.15
CA PHE A 169 -17.11 1.01 -4.74
C PHE A 169 -18.59 1.39 -4.78
N LYS A 170 -19.31 1.00 -5.84
CA LYS A 170 -20.77 1.21 -5.92
C LYS A 170 -21.49 0.57 -4.72
N ALA A 171 -21.14 -0.67 -4.38
CA ALA A 171 -21.75 -1.38 -3.27
C ALA A 171 -21.42 -0.73 -1.91
N LEU A 172 -20.20 -0.23 -1.71
CA LEU A 172 -19.80 0.50 -0.50
C LEU A 172 -20.59 1.82 -0.35
N PHE A 173 -20.71 2.59 -1.43
CA PHE A 173 -21.48 3.83 -1.42
C PHE A 173 -22.98 3.60 -1.21
N GLN A 174 -23.55 2.53 -1.78
CA GLN A 174 -24.94 2.15 -1.56
C GLN A 174 -25.23 1.76 -0.11
N ARG A 175 -24.26 1.17 0.59
CA ARG A 175 -24.35 0.83 2.01
C ARG A 175 -24.18 2.06 2.94
N GLY A 176 -23.91 3.23 2.39
CA GLY A 176 -23.66 4.44 3.18
C GLY A 176 -22.38 4.39 4.01
N ILE A 177 -21.40 3.58 3.60
CA ILE A 177 -20.09 3.49 4.28
C ILE A 177 -19.25 4.71 3.89
N LEU A 178 -18.73 5.43 4.88
CA LEU A 178 -17.72 6.45 4.66
C LEU A 178 -16.39 5.77 4.30
N LEU A 179 -15.95 5.97 3.07
CA LEU A 179 -14.71 5.41 2.56
C LEU A 179 -13.59 6.45 2.62
N LEU A 180 -12.46 6.12 3.24
CA LEU A 180 -11.22 6.87 3.20
C LEU A 180 -10.15 6.05 2.50
N VAL A 181 -9.62 6.57 1.40
CA VAL A 181 -8.64 5.88 0.56
C VAL A 181 -7.34 6.68 0.51
N THR A 182 -6.19 6.03 0.65
CA THR A 182 -4.88 6.64 0.36
C THR A 182 -4.27 6.01 -0.87
N SER A 183 -3.65 6.82 -1.73
CA SER A 183 -2.95 6.37 -2.93
C SER A 183 -1.70 7.21 -3.19
N ASN A 184 -0.73 6.67 -3.92
CA ASN A 184 0.40 7.44 -4.41
C ASN A 184 0.05 8.26 -5.67
N TYR A 185 -1.09 7.99 -6.29
CA TYR A 185 -1.51 8.57 -7.57
C TYR A 185 -2.85 9.30 -7.44
N PRO A 186 -3.04 10.42 -8.17
CA PRO A 186 -4.38 10.97 -8.38
C PRO A 186 -5.25 9.95 -9.13
N PRO A 187 -6.58 10.06 -9.09
CA PRO A 187 -7.46 9.12 -9.78
C PRO A 187 -7.10 8.92 -11.26
N GLU A 188 -6.74 9.99 -11.97
CA GLU A 188 -6.34 9.99 -13.38
C GLU A 188 -5.00 9.29 -13.63
N GLY A 189 -4.16 9.17 -12.60
CA GLY A 189 -2.87 8.46 -12.63
C GLY A 189 -2.99 6.97 -12.32
N LEU A 190 -4.19 6.47 -12.01
CA LEU A 190 -4.41 5.05 -11.79
C LEU A 190 -4.44 4.32 -13.14
N LEU A 191 -3.71 3.20 -13.22
CA LEU A 191 -3.60 2.36 -14.42
C LEU A 191 -3.29 3.19 -15.70
N PRO A 192 -2.14 3.88 -15.76
CA PRO A 192 -1.85 4.90 -16.78
C PRO A 192 -1.63 4.31 -18.16
N ASN A 193 -1.47 2.98 -18.31
CA ASN A 193 -1.26 2.34 -19.61
C ASN A 193 -2.45 2.64 -20.54
N PRO A 194 -2.23 3.28 -21.71
CA PRO A 194 -3.30 3.71 -22.61
C PRO A 194 -4.24 2.58 -23.07
N LEU A 195 -3.72 1.35 -23.16
CA LEU A 195 -4.52 0.16 -23.54
C LEU A 195 -5.58 -0.18 -22.48
N TYR A 196 -5.33 0.17 -21.23
CA TYR A 196 -6.17 -0.21 -20.10
C TYR A 196 -6.88 0.98 -19.46
N HIS A 197 -6.31 2.19 -19.58
CA HIS A 197 -6.81 3.41 -18.96
C HIS A 197 -8.27 3.69 -19.33
N ALA A 198 -8.63 3.55 -20.61
CA ALA A 198 -10.01 3.76 -21.08
C ALA A 198 -11.02 2.81 -20.40
N ARG A 199 -10.61 1.57 -20.11
CA ARG A 199 -11.45 0.59 -19.40
C ARG A 199 -11.52 0.86 -17.90
N PHE A 200 -10.52 1.54 -17.33
CA PHE A 200 -10.49 1.94 -15.91
C PHE A 200 -11.23 3.27 -15.66
N LYS A 201 -11.48 4.05 -16.69
CA LYS A 201 -12.18 5.35 -16.61
C LYS A 201 -13.47 5.31 -15.78
N PRO A 202 -14.35 4.30 -15.84
CA PRO A 202 -15.55 4.25 -15.00
C PRO A 202 -15.26 4.27 -13.49
N VAL A 203 -14.12 3.71 -13.03
CA VAL A 203 -13.68 3.77 -11.63
C VAL A 203 -13.22 5.19 -11.29
N ILE A 204 -12.44 5.82 -12.18
CA ILE A 204 -11.96 7.19 -12.03
C ILE A 204 -13.15 8.15 -11.92
N ASP A 205 -14.10 8.04 -12.84
CA ASP A 205 -15.31 8.86 -12.84
C ASP A 205 -16.14 8.67 -11.55
N LEU A 206 -16.22 7.43 -11.05
CA LEU A 206 -16.91 7.13 -9.81
C LEU A 206 -16.21 7.73 -8.59
N ILE A 207 -14.87 7.66 -8.52
CA ILE A 207 -14.08 8.31 -7.48
C ILE A 207 -14.33 9.81 -7.50
N ASN A 208 -14.17 10.46 -8.66
CA ASN A 208 -14.36 11.91 -8.81
C ASN A 208 -15.80 12.38 -8.51
N ALA A 209 -16.81 11.54 -8.77
CA ALA A 209 -18.22 11.86 -8.52
C ALA A 209 -18.64 11.66 -7.04
N ARG A 210 -18.00 10.74 -6.31
CA ARG A 210 -18.46 10.29 -4.99
C ARG A 210 -17.49 10.56 -3.86
N MET A 211 -16.26 10.95 -4.18
CA MET A 211 -15.21 11.18 -3.20
C MET A 211 -14.66 12.60 -3.34
N GLN A 212 -14.29 13.20 -2.22
CA GLN A 212 -13.50 14.43 -2.23
C GLN A 212 -12.03 14.04 -2.43
N VAL A 213 -11.49 14.38 -3.59
CA VAL A 213 -10.10 14.11 -3.94
C VAL A 213 -9.22 15.21 -3.37
N MET A 214 -8.21 14.86 -2.58
CA MET A 214 -7.33 15.81 -1.92
C MET A 214 -5.86 15.37 -2.07
N GLU A 215 -5.03 16.31 -2.50
CA GLU A 215 -3.59 16.11 -2.54
C GLU A 215 -2.96 16.35 -1.17
N VAL A 216 -2.18 15.38 -0.71
CA VAL A 216 -1.31 15.49 0.46
C VAL A 216 0.09 15.86 -0.04
N GLY A 217 0.33 17.16 -0.19
CA GLY A 217 1.60 17.74 -0.64
C GLY A 217 2.32 18.48 0.48
N GLY A 218 3.52 18.98 0.17
CA GLY A 218 4.32 19.80 1.07
C GLY A 218 5.80 19.76 0.68
N PRO A 219 6.60 20.75 1.09
CA PRO A 219 8.03 20.80 0.78
C PRO A 219 8.85 19.71 1.51
N HIS A 220 8.32 19.16 2.59
CA HIS A 220 9.03 18.19 3.42
C HIS A 220 8.57 16.78 3.14
N ASP A 221 9.51 15.90 2.86
CA ASP A 221 9.33 14.46 3.00
C ASP A 221 9.41 14.15 4.50
N TYR A 222 8.30 13.72 5.10
CA TYR A 222 8.26 13.39 6.54
C TYR A 222 9.05 12.13 6.89
N ARG A 223 9.59 11.40 5.89
CA ARG A 223 10.62 10.39 6.08
C ARG A 223 12.00 11.03 6.26
N SER A 224 12.18 12.31 5.84
CA SER A 224 13.45 13.04 5.90
C SER A 224 13.82 13.62 7.26
N HIS A 225 13.23 13.17 8.35
CA HIS A 225 13.93 13.30 9.62
C HIS A 225 15.26 12.53 9.50
N PRO A 226 16.41 13.10 9.92
CA PRO A 226 17.74 12.51 9.73
C PRO A 226 17.90 11.06 10.19
N SER A 227 16.89 10.53 10.91
CA SER A 227 16.85 9.14 11.37
C SER A 227 16.30 8.11 10.36
N ASN A 228 15.67 8.50 9.24
CA ASN A 228 14.97 7.52 8.39
C ASN A 228 15.48 7.39 6.94
N HIS A 229 16.23 8.36 6.37
CA HIS A 229 16.78 8.18 5.01
C HIS A 229 17.96 7.21 4.93
N ALA A 230 18.61 6.91 6.03
CA ALA A 230 19.68 5.90 6.09
C ALA A 230 19.16 4.46 6.03
N HIS A 231 17.84 4.22 5.96
CA HIS A 231 17.26 2.90 6.18
C HIS A 231 16.18 2.45 5.18
N GLN A 232 16.07 3.07 4.00
CA GLN A 232 15.25 2.46 2.95
C GLN A 232 15.97 1.23 2.41
N LEU A 233 15.42 0.03 2.67
CA LEU A 233 16.01 -1.24 2.25
C LEU A 233 16.16 -1.32 0.72
N PHE A 234 15.18 -0.79 -0.02
CA PHE A 234 15.24 -0.79 -1.48
C PHE A 234 16.45 -0.03 -2.01
N THR A 235 16.75 1.15 -1.47
CA THR A 235 17.89 1.99 -1.92
C THR A 235 19.26 1.44 -1.51
N GLN A 236 19.30 0.49 -0.57
CA GLN A 236 20.50 -0.26 -0.20
C GLN A 236 20.73 -1.47 -1.14
N GLY A 237 19.80 -1.75 -2.04
CA GLY A 237 19.90 -2.81 -3.00
C GLY A 237 20.93 -2.54 -4.09
N HIS A 238 21.19 -3.54 -4.92
CA HIS A 238 22.26 -3.50 -5.92
C HIS A 238 21.74 -3.76 -7.31
N TYR A 239 22.28 -3.06 -8.31
CA TYR A 239 22.25 -3.44 -9.70
C TYR A 239 23.64 -3.96 -10.10
N VAL A 240 23.72 -5.23 -10.49
CA VAL A 240 24.96 -5.93 -10.73
C VAL A 240 25.06 -6.26 -12.22
N TRP A 241 26.11 -5.71 -12.88
CA TRP A 241 26.40 -6.05 -14.27
C TRP A 241 27.92 -6.04 -14.53
N PRO A 242 28.46 -6.87 -15.41
CA PRO A 242 27.82 -7.92 -16.19
C PRO A 242 27.55 -9.22 -15.41
N ALA A 243 27.45 -9.16 -14.11
CA ALA A 243 27.11 -10.26 -13.20
C ALA A 243 28.14 -11.42 -13.22
N THR A 244 29.44 -11.06 -13.22
CA THR A 244 30.53 -12.03 -13.23
C THR A 244 30.53 -12.96 -11.99
N PRO A 245 31.17 -14.13 -12.07
CA PRO A 245 31.32 -15.02 -10.91
C PRO A 245 31.97 -14.33 -9.71
N THR A 246 32.94 -13.42 -9.94
CA THR A 246 33.61 -12.66 -8.89
C THR A 246 32.64 -11.68 -8.19
N GLN A 247 31.82 -10.97 -8.96
CA GLN A 247 30.78 -10.08 -8.42
C GLN A 247 29.74 -10.87 -7.63
N ARG A 248 29.31 -12.03 -8.14
CA ARG A 248 28.37 -12.91 -7.42
C ARG A 248 28.96 -13.38 -6.10
N GLN A 249 30.22 -13.77 -6.07
CA GLN A 249 30.90 -14.23 -4.87
C GLN A 249 31.05 -13.08 -3.85
N SER A 250 31.43 -11.87 -4.27
CA SER A 250 31.60 -10.71 -3.37
C SER A 250 30.31 -10.31 -2.68
N LEU A 251 29.16 -10.49 -3.33
CA LEU A 251 27.83 -10.20 -2.80
C LEU A 251 27.12 -11.42 -2.18
N ASN A 252 27.82 -12.56 -2.08
CA ASN A 252 27.28 -13.82 -1.57
C ASN A 252 25.97 -14.20 -2.28
N LEU A 253 25.95 -14.09 -3.63
CA LEU A 253 24.82 -14.44 -4.47
C LEU A 253 24.86 -15.90 -4.91
N PRO A 254 23.72 -16.54 -5.22
CA PRO A 254 23.69 -17.89 -5.77
C PRO A 254 24.52 -17.97 -7.06
N PRO A 255 25.20 -19.10 -7.31
CA PRO A 255 25.84 -19.33 -8.59
C PRO A 255 24.80 -19.45 -9.72
N GLU A 256 25.24 -19.29 -10.97
CA GLU A 256 24.37 -19.52 -12.14
C GLU A 256 23.92 -20.99 -12.20
N GLY A 257 22.72 -21.22 -12.73
CA GLY A 257 22.21 -22.57 -13.01
C GLY A 257 21.77 -23.39 -11.79
N VAL A 258 21.54 -22.74 -10.62
CA VAL A 258 21.01 -23.45 -9.46
C VAL A 258 19.65 -24.08 -9.79
N PRO A 259 19.39 -25.34 -9.43
CA PRO A 259 18.10 -26.00 -9.65
C PRO A 259 16.95 -25.23 -8.99
N ALA A 260 15.80 -25.23 -9.66
CA ALA A 260 14.62 -24.58 -9.16
C ALA A 260 14.00 -25.35 -7.99
N ILE A 261 13.47 -24.61 -7.03
CA ILE A 261 12.70 -25.10 -5.89
C ILE A 261 11.27 -24.57 -6.02
N ALA A 262 10.28 -25.46 -6.00
CA ALA A 262 8.88 -25.08 -6.06
C ALA A 262 8.46 -24.41 -4.75
N LEU A 263 8.19 -23.10 -4.79
CA LEU A 263 7.79 -22.30 -3.65
C LEU A 263 6.26 -22.08 -3.69
N PRO A 264 5.49 -22.56 -2.69
CA PRO A 264 4.05 -22.37 -2.68
C PRO A 264 3.69 -20.91 -2.42
N VAL A 265 2.79 -20.36 -3.25
CA VAL A 265 2.27 -19.00 -3.18
C VAL A 265 0.76 -19.05 -3.47
N GLY A 266 -0.08 -18.82 -2.48
CA GLY A 266 -1.52 -18.99 -2.61
C GLY A 266 -1.89 -20.41 -3.04
N SER A 267 -2.60 -20.52 -4.17
CA SER A 267 -3.01 -21.80 -4.77
C SER A 267 -2.04 -22.33 -5.84
N ARG A 268 -0.90 -21.69 -6.07
CA ARG A 268 0.06 -22.02 -7.12
C ARG A 268 1.49 -22.18 -6.59
N HIS A 269 2.43 -22.49 -7.47
CA HIS A 269 3.85 -22.57 -7.13
C HIS A 269 4.63 -21.63 -8.04
N VAL A 270 5.60 -20.92 -7.46
CA VAL A 270 6.60 -20.12 -8.17
C VAL A 270 7.96 -20.83 -8.05
N GLN A 271 8.74 -20.86 -9.11
CA GLN A 271 10.06 -21.49 -9.09
C GLN A 271 11.07 -20.51 -8.48
N ALA A 272 11.70 -20.87 -7.36
CA ALA A 272 12.75 -20.10 -6.72
C ALA A 272 14.12 -20.78 -6.93
N ARG A 273 15.20 -20.00 -6.93
CA ARG A 273 16.58 -20.49 -7.03
C ARG A 273 17.28 -20.55 -5.67
N LEU A 274 16.76 -19.80 -4.71
CA LEU A 274 17.18 -19.81 -3.31
C LEU A 274 15.98 -19.49 -2.44
N CYS A 275 15.88 -20.12 -1.27
CA CYS A 275 14.89 -19.81 -0.26
C CYS A 275 15.53 -20.07 1.12
N GLU A 276 16.11 -19.02 1.74
CA GLU A 276 16.83 -19.12 2.99
C GLU A 276 16.42 -18.00 3.95
N GLY A 277 15.78 -18.33 5.06
CA GLY A 277 15.32 -17.35 6.05
C GLY A 277 14.40 -16.32 5.42
N ARG A 278 14.84 -15.05 5.38
CA ARG A 278 14.09 -13.95 4.76
C ARG A 278 14.65 -13.56 3.38
N ARG A 279 15.49 -14.39 2.76
CA ARG A 279 16.11 -14.18 1.47
C ARG A 279 15.53 -15.13 0.44
N VAL A 280 15.24 -14.63 -0.76
CA VAL A 280 14.73 -15.41 -1.89
C VAL A 280 15.43 -14.99 -3.18
N ALA A 281 15.68 -15.96 -4.08
CA ALA A 281 16.21 -15.69 -5.41
C ALA A 281 15.33 -16.31 -6.48
N PHE A 282 15.14 -15.58 -7.56
CA PHE A 282 14.42 -15.96 -8.77
C PHE A 282 15.25 -15.57 -9.99
N THR A 283 14.99 -16.18 -11.13
CA THR A 283 15.35 -15.61 -12.42
C THR A 283 14.23 -14.70 -12.93
N PHE A 284 14.53 -13.82 -13.88
CA PHE A 284 13.50 -13.04 -14.58
C PHE A 284 12.43 -13.95 -15.18
N ASN A 285 12.84 -15.07 -15.77
CA ASN A 285 11.92 -16.05 -16.32
C ASN A 285 10.94 -16.60 -15.27
N ASP A 286 11.40 -16.89 -14.06
CA ASP A 286 10.58 -17.50 -13.00
C ASP A 286 9.43 -16.58 -12.54
N VAL A 287 9.66 -15.27 -12.53
CA VAL A 287 8.72 -14.27 -11.97
C VAL A 287 8.11 -13.32 -12.99
N CYS A 288 8.63 -13.23 -14.21
CA CYS A 288 8.12 -12.32 -15.22
C CYS A 288 7.62 -13.02 -16.49
N GLU A 289 8.27 -14.08 -16.96
CA GLU A 289 7.80 -14.84 -18.10
C GLU A 289 6.70 -15.84 -17.70
N GLN A 290 6.80 -16.44 -16.53
CA GLN A 290 5.73 -17.30 -16.00
C GLN A 290 4.51 -16.43 -15.57
N PRO A 291 3.29 -17.03 -15.56
CA PRO A 291 2.05 -16.29 -15.27
C PRO A 291 1.89 -15.98 -13.77
N THR A 292 2.74 -15.10 -13.26
CA THR A 292 2.63 -14.54 -11.91
C THR A 292 1.71 -13.31 -11.90
N ALA A 293 1.19 -12.98 -10.72
CA ALA A 293 0.34 -11.82 -10.48
C ALA A 293 0.87 -10.99 -9.32
N VAL A 294 0.42 -9.74 -9.22
CA VAL A 294 0.78 -8.81 -8.12
C VAL A 294 0.55 -9.42 -6.75
N MET A 295 -0.54 -10.18 -6.60
CA MET A 295 -0.87 -10.86 -5.34
C MET A 295 0.20 -11.87 -4.93
N ASP A 296 0.83 -12.56 -5.89
CA ASP A 296 1.92 -13.50 -5.62
C ASP A 296 3.14 -12.74 -5.05
N TYR A 297 3.48 -11.58 -5.63
CA TYR A 297 4.58 -10.73 -5.14
C TYR A 297 4.31 -10.18 -3.74
N LEU A 298 3.08 -9.73 -3.47
CA LEU A 298 2.69 -9.24 -2.14
C LEU A 298 2.75 -10.34 -1.08
N GLU A 299 2.31 -11.56 -1.41
CA GLU A 299 2.40 -12.70 -0.50
C GLU A 299 3.87 -13.07 -0.22
N LEU A 300 4.71 -13.09 -1.26
CA LEU A 300 6.14 -13.33 -1.12
C LEU A 300 6.81 -12.22 -0.31
N CYS A 301 6.43 -10.94 -0.47
CA CYS A 301 6.95 -9.82 0.32
C CYS A 301 6.66 -9.94 1.83
N ARG A 302 5.59 -10.63 2.24
CA ARG A 302 5.33 -10.92 3.67
C ARG A 302 6.34 -11.92 4.25
N ARG A 303 6.90 -12.80 3.41
CA ARG A 303 7.81 -13.87 3.80
C ARG A 303 9.27 -13.45 3.69
N PHE A 304 9.60 -12.64 2.67
CA PHE A 304 10.98 -12.31 2.31
C PHE A 304 11.22 -10.80 2.28
N ASP A 305 12.36 -10.37 2.81
CA ASP A 305 12.80 -8.97 2.80
C ASP A 305 13.94 -8.72 1.81
N GLN A 306 14.69 -9.76 1.44
CA GLN A 306 15.82 -9.71 0.52
C GLN A 306 15.49 -10.50 -0.74
N TRP A 307 15.46 -9.79 -1.87
CA TRP A 307 15.12 -10.33 -3.16
C TRP A 307 16.32 -10.28 -4.10
N ILE A 308 16.55 -11.38 -4.78
CA ILE A 308 17.53 -11.48 -5.84
C ILE A 308 16.76 -11.85 -7.10
N ILE A 309 16.87 -11.02 -8.13
CA ILE A 309 16.31 -11.26 -9.46
C ILE A 309 17.49 -11.37 -10.42
N ASP A 310 17.66 -12.54 -10.99
CA ASP A 310 18.76 -12.87 -11.89
C ASP A 310 18.32 -12.90 -13.36
N ASP A 311 19.27 -12.80 -14.28
CA ASP A 311 19.05 -12.87 -15.73
C ASP A 311 18.03 -11.84 -16.25
N LEU A 312 18.10 -10.58 -15.80
CA LEU A 312 17.31 -9.53 -16.43
C LEU A 312 17.77 -9.35 -17.89
N PRO A 313 16.89 -9.62 -18.87
CA PRO A 313 17.20 -9.44 -20.28
C PRO A 313 17.04 -7.98 -20.72
N GLU A 314 17.26 -7.69 -21.99
CA GLU A 314 16.78 -6.46 -22.60
C GLU A 314 15.25 -6.50 -22.68
N LEU A 315 14.58 -5.56 -22.00
CA LEU A 315 13.11 -5.60 -21.85
C LEU A 315 12.37 -5.44 -23.18
N ASP A 316 12.95 -4.77 -24.16
CA ASP A 316 12.33 -4.60 -25.48
C ASP A 316 12.19 -5.92 -26.25
N GLU A 317 13.01 -6.90 -25.92
CA GLU A 317 12.93 -8.25 -26.51
C GLU A 317 11.87 -9.12 -25.84
N CYS A 318 11.34 -8.70 -24.68
CA CYS A 318 10.36 -9.46 -23.92
C CYS A 318 8.93 -9.22 -24.40
N SER A 319 8.06 -10.17 -24.14
CA SER A 319 6.62 -9.99 -24.34
C SER A 319 6.07 -8.82 -23.51
N MET A 320 5.06 -8.12 -24.02
CA MET A 320 4.42 -7.04 -23.27
C MET A 320 3.90 -7.51 -21.90
N ALA A 321 3.48 -8.76 -21.80
CA ALA A 321 3.01 -9.33 -20.53
C ALA A 321 4.16 -9.52 -19.54
N ALA A 322 5.34 -9.94 -19.99
CA ALA A 322 6.52 -10.04 -19.13
C ALA A 322 7.03 -8.68 -18.69
N GLN A 323 7.08 -7.70 -19.62
CA GLN A 323 7.42 -6.31 -19.28
C GLN A 323 6.48 -5.75 -18.20
N GLN A 324 5.16 -5.96 -18.34
CA GLN A 324 4.19 -5.47 -17.37
C GLN A 324 4.35 -6.18 -16.02
N ARG A 325 4.60 -7.50 -15.99
CA ARG A 325 4.87 -8.21 -14.73
C ARG A 325 6.14 -7.72 -14.06
N PHE A 326 7.20 -7.41 -14.82
CA PHE A 326 8.41 -6.83 -14.27
C PHE A 326 8.16 -5.44 -13.66
N ILE A 327 7.46 -4.56 -14.36
CA ILE A 327 7.05 -3.24 -13.84
C ILE A 327 6.28 -3.40 -12.52
N ASN A 328 5.29 -4.30 -12.50
CA ASN A 328 4.49 -4.57 -11.31
C ASN A 328 5.34 -5.13 -10.15
N LEU A 329 6.29 -6.02 -10.44
CA LEU A 329 7.22 -6.58 -9.45
C LEU A 329 8.06 -5.46 -8.81
N ILE A 330 8.69 -4.61 -9.63
CA ILE A 330 9.51 -3.49 -9.13
C ILE A 330 8.66 -2.50 -8.33
N ASP A 331 7.44 -2.23 -8.78
CA ASP A 331 6.50 -1.36 -8.05
C ASP A 331 6.20 -1.95 -6.65
N VAL A 332 5.88 -3.24 -6.57
CA VAL A 332 5.61 -3.91 -5.29
C VAL A 332 6.85 -3.91 -4.38
N LEU A 333 8.01 -4.26 -4.89
CA LEU A 333 9.25 -4.31 -4.09
C LEU A 333 9.63 -2.93 -3.54
N TYR A 334 9.47 -1.90 -4.36
CA TYR A 334 9.72 -0.51 -3.96
C TYR A 334 8.72 -0.04 -2.90
N ASP A 335 7.42 -0.27 -3.12
CA ASP A 335 6.36 0.20 -2.22
C ASP A 335 6.37 -0.57 -0.87
N GLN A 336 6.78 -1.85 -0.89
CA GLN A 336 6.97 -2.69 0.31
C GLN A 336 8.36 -2.55 0.94
N ASP A 337 9.18 -1.63 0.43
CA ASP A 337 10.56 -1.33 0.90
C ASP A 337 11.41 -2.60 1.07
N LYS A 338 11.53 -3.41 0.01
CA LYS A 338 12.30 -4.64 0.01
C LYS A 338 13.69 -4.42 -0.55
N HIS A 339 14.71 -5.05 0.04
CA HIS A 339 16.06 -5.04 -0.49
C HIS A 339 16.11 -5.84 -1.81
N LEU A 340 16.47 -5.18 -2.91
CA LEU A 340 16.56 -5.79 -4.22
C LEU A 340 18.01 -5.87 -4.69
N THR A 341 18.45 -7.06 -5.08
CA THR A 341 19.65 -7.27 -5.90
C THR A 341 19.21 -7.73 -7.27
N LEU A 342 19.40 -6.91 -8.29
CA LEU A 342 19.01 -7.17 -9.67
C LEU A 342 20.27 -7.41 -10.52
N LEU A 343 20.34 -8.55 -11.20
CA LEU A 343 21.49 -8.94 -12.01
C LEU A 343 21.13 -8.93 -13.49
N SER A 344 22.04 -8.39 -14.30
CA SER A 344 21.93 -8.37 -15.77
C SER A 344 23.30 -8.54 -16.41
N ARG A 345 23.33 -8.91 -17.67
CA ARG A 345 24.54 -8.85 -18.51
C ARG A 345 24.76 -7.48 -19.13
N LEU A 346 23.75 -6.59 -19.06
CA LEU A 346 23.72 -5.29 -19.68
C LEU A 346 23.75 -4.16 -18.63
N PRO A 347 24.27 -2.99 -18.96
CA PRO A 347 24.06 -1.79 -18.15
C PRO A 347 22.57 -1.49 -17.97
N LEU A 348 22.16 -0.90 -16.84
CA LEU A 348 20.75 -0.65 -16.52
C LEU A 348 20.00 0.12 -17.62
N ARG A 349 20.67 1.07 -18.28
CA ARG A 349 20.05 1.86 -19.37
C ARG A 349 19.71 1.03 -20.59
N GLU A 350 20.55 0.05 -20.93
CA GLU A 350 20.36 -0.85 -22.04
C GLU A 350 19.31 -1.91 -21.68
N ALA A 351 19.44 -2.56 -20.51
CA ALA A 351 18.47 -3.54 -20.05
C ALA A 351 17.03 -2.98 -19.98
N LEU A 352 16.87 -1.69 -19.65
CA LEU A 352 15.58 -1.01 -19.63
C LEU A 352 15.32 -0.23 -20.93
N GLY A 353 15.84 -0.63 -22.07
CA GLY A 353 15.54 -0.09 -23.40
C GLY A 353 14.03 0.08 -23.62
N GLY A 354 13.65 0.93 -24.63
CA GLY A 354 12.25 1.13 -25.02
C GLY A 354 11.55 2.37 -24.49
N ASN A 355 10.40 2.66 -25.11
CA ASN A 355 9.61 3.87 -24.92
C ASN A 355 8.30 3.64 -24.14
N ALA A 356 8.12 2.51 -23.47
CA ALA A 356 6.91 2.28 -22.70
C ALA A 356 6.76 3.32 -21.60
N ILE A 357 5.59 3.94 -21.49
CA ILE A 357 5.28 5.06 -20.57
C ILE A 357 5.57 4.67 -19.10
N ASP A 358 5.30 3.43 -18.75
CA ASP A 358 5.49 2.93 -17.38
C ASP A 358 6.96 2.63 -17.05
N LEU A 359 7.84 2.46 -18.03
CA LEU A 359 9.28 2.23 -17.83
C LEU A 359 10.00 3.44 -17.25
N ALA A 360 9.53 4.67 -17.49
CA ALA A 360 10.15 5.87 -16.93
C ALA A 360 10.16 5.85 -15.39
N ARG A 361 9.07 5.40 -14.77
CA ARG A 361 8.97 5.25 -13.31
C ARG A 361 9.86 4.11 -12.80
N THR A 362 9.84 2.98 -13.47
CA THR A 362 10.66 1.82 -13.13
C THR A 362 12.16 2.15 -13.23
N ARG A 363 12.57 2.89 -14.30
CA ARG A 363 13.94 3.44 -14.43
C ARG A 363 14.32 4.34 -13.27
N SER A 364 13.43 5.24 -12.87
CA SER A 364 13.67 6.15 -11.73
C SER A 364 13.86 5.41 -10.42
N ARG A 365 13.09 4.33 -10.18
CA ARG A 365 13.20 3.50 -8.98
C ARG A 365 14.48 2.66 -8.99
N LEU A 366 14.74 1.97 -10.09
CA LEU A 366 15.95 1.13 -10.24
C LEU A 366 17.24 1.95 -10.28
N GLY A 367 17.19 3.20 -10.76
CA GLY A 367 18.31 4.13 -10.70
C GLY A 367 18.71 4.57 -9.27
N GLN A 368 17.97 4.16 -8.25
CA GLN A 368 18.32 4.36 -6.83
C GLN A 368 19.15 3.21 -6.26
N LEU A 369 19.26 2.08 -6.97
CA LEU A 369 20.09 0.95 -6.57
C LEU A 369 21.58 1.31 -6.72
N GLN A 370 22.42 0.69 -5.90
CA GLN A 370 23.87 0.83 -5.98
C GLN A 370 24.40 0.01 -7.17
N GLU A 371 25.01 0.66 -8.14
CA GLU A 371 25.63 -0.06 -9.26
C GLU A 371 26.93 -0.74 -8.82
N VAL A 372 27.07 -2.03 -9.18
CA VAL A 372 28.26 -2.86 -8.93
C VAL A 372 28.82 -3.29 -10.29
N HIS A 373 30.03 -2.80 -10.61
CA HIS A 373 30.75 -3.06 -11.84
C HIS A 373 31.87 -4.05 -11.66
#